data_6a900b73a929aa129a077bf81f8f9f54
#
_entry.id   6a900b73a929aa129a077bf81f8f9f54
#
_cell.length_a   1.000
_cell.length_b   1.000
_cell.length_c   1.000
_cell.angle_alpha   90.00
_cell.angle_beta   90.00
_cell.angle_gamma   90.00
#
_symmetry.space_group_name_H-M   'P 1'
#
loop_
_entity.id
_entity.type
_entity.pdbx_description
1 polymer ?
#
loop_
_entity_poly.entity_id
_entity_poly.type
_entity_poly.pdbx_seq_one_letter_code
_entity_poly.pdbx_strand_id
1 'polypeptide(L)'
;MAKIISYKNPELATIKDNKALWNLPKTRRFGYRNLHKINRYGLFLRSDLVLKLKKNYKKKIGVKPLVKRLTKSKSFCSLIVGNGQSILFEKYAKDFSYSQPQTIMSITKMFANLFVGELLKNKKINLNKNVSYYIPKIYFYSVI
;
A
#
# COMPACT_ATOMS: atom_id res chain seq x y z
N MET A 1 16.45 -12.48 -5.04
CA MET A 1 16.24 -11.18 -5.75
C MET A 1 14.75 -10.89 -5.89
N ALA A 2 14.33 -9.66 -5.70
CA ALA A 2 12.93 -9.27 -5.94
C ALA A 2 12.62 -9.40 -7.43
N LYS A 3 11.50 -10.05 -7.76
CA LYS A 3 11.05 -10.19 -9.15
C LYS A 3 10.12 -9.01 -9.49
N ILE A 4 10.48 -8.25 -10.51
CA ILE A 4 9.68 -7.16 -11.05
C ILE A 4 8.88 -7.70 -12.22
N ILE A 5 7.56 -7.59 -12.16
CA ILE A 5 6.66 -7.96 -13.25
C ILE A 5 5.93 -6.69 -13.66
N SER A 6 6.12 -6.25 -14.90
CA SER A 6 5.33 -5.21 -15.53
C SER A 6 4.36 -5.83 -16.53
N TYR A 7 3.17 -5.31 -16.64
CA TYR A 7 2.19 -5.77 -17.60
C TYR A 7 1.31 -4.61 -18.08
N LYS A 8 0.83 -4.75 -19.33
CA LYS A 8 -0.21 -3.86 -19.85
C LYS A 8 -1.55 -4.38 -19.34
N ASN A 9 -2.34 -3.50 -18.73
CA ASN A 9 -3.65 -3.92 -18.21
C ASN A 9 -4.65 -4.19 -19.35
N PRO A 10 -5.05 -5.45 -19.60
CA PRO A 10 -5.99 -5.78 -20.67
C PRO A 10 -7.42 -5.33 -20.36
N GLU A 11 -7.77 -5.10 -19.08
CA GLU A 11 -9.11 -4.70 -18.67
C GLU A 11 -9.42 -3.22 -18.96
N LEU A 12 -8.41 -2.41 -19.31
CA LEU A 12 -8.59 -0.98 -19.59
C LEU A 12 -9.53 -0.71 -20.78
N ALA A 13 -9.60 -1.63 -21.73
CA ALA A 13 -10.51 -1.52 -22.86
C ALA A 13 -11.98 -1.77 -22.47
N THR A 14 -12.24 -2.50 -21.38
CA THR A 14 -13.58 -2.89 -20.93
C THR A 14 -14.09 -1.99 -19.80
N ILE A 15 -13.21 -1.39 -19.04
CA ILE A 15 -13.56 -0.43 -18.00
C ILE A 15 -13.55 0.95 -18.63
N LYS A 16 -14.72 1.50 -18.94
CA LYS A 16 -14.89 2.92 -19.30
C LYS A 16 -14.04 3.77 -18.39
N ASP A 17 -13.45 4.85 -18.89
CA ASP A 17 -12.52 5.70 -18.15
C ASP A 17 -13.12 6.20 -16.82
N ASN A 18 -12.98 5.39 -15.78
CA ASN A 18 -13.46 5.69 -14.43
C ASN A 18 -12.45 6.50 -13.61
N LYS A 19 -11.38 7.01 -14.23
CA LYS A 19 -10.35 7.79 -13.54
C LYS A 19 -10.93 9.00 -12.83
N ALA A 20 -11.91 9.66 -13.43
CA ALA A 20 -12.59 10.80 -12.81
C ALA A 20 -13.49 10.39 -11.63
N LEU A 21 -13.96 9.15 -11.59
CA LEU A 21 -14.97 8.69 -10.64
C LEU A 21 -14.41 7.86 -9.48
N TRP A 22 -13.17 7.39 -9.56
CA TRP A 22 -12.61 6.41 -8.64
C TRP A 22 -12.57 6.89 -7.17
N ASN A 23 -12.48 8.20 -6.92
CA ASN A 23 -12.35 8.79 -5.58
C ASN A 23 -13.57 9.59 -5.13
N LEU A 24 -14.69 9.55 -5.83
CA LEU A 24 -15.92 10.22 -5.38
C LEU A 24 -16.54 9.48 -4.16
N PRO A 25 -17.24 10.17 -3.26
CA PRO A 25 -17.82 9.56 -2.05
C PRO A 25 -18.64 8.30 -2.32
N LYS A 26 -19.41 8.27 -3.40
CA LYS A 26 -20.27 7.13 -3.78
C LYS A 26 -19.48 5.94 -4.35
N THR A 27 -18.37 6.19 -5.02
CA THR A 27 -17.60 5.18 -5.77
C THR A 27 -16.25 4.85 -5.16
N ARG A 28 -15.78 5.65 -4.18
CA ARG A 28 -14.45 5.53 -3.55
C ARG A 28 -14.13 4.12 -3.07
N ARG A 29 -15.08 3.45 -2.44
CA ARG A 29 -14.87 2.09 -1.93
C ARG A 29 -14.52 1.11 -3.06
N PHE A 30 -15.22 1.20 -4.17
CA PHE A 30 -14.91 0.43 -5.38
C PHE A 30 -13.59 0.86 -6.02
N GLY A 31 -13.39 2.17 -6.21
CA GLY A 31 -12.18 2.72 -6.83
C GLY A 31 -10.90 2.33 -6.10
N TYR A 32 -10.89 2.42 -4.78
CA TYR A 32 -9.72 2.07 -3.96
C TYR A 32 -9.34 0.59 -4.04
N ARG A 33 -10.30 -0.29 -4.28
CA ARG A 33 -10.07 -1.73 -4.42
C ARG A 33 -9.70 -2.14 -5.85
N ASN A 34 -10.02 -1.31 -6.82
CA ASN A 34 -9.88 -1.63 -8.24
C ASN A 34 -8.96 -0.65 -8.98
N LEU A 35 -8.15 0.15 -8.28
CA LEU A 35 -7.26 1.11 -8.91
C LEU A 35 -6.28 0.43 -9.88
N HIS A 36 -5.83 -0.78 -9.57
CA HIS A 36 -5.00 -1.60 -10.44
C HIS A 36 -5.64 -1.94 -11.78
N LYS A 37 -6.98 -1.91 -11.86
CA LYS A 37 -7.74 -2.15 -13.10
C LYS A 37 -7.92 -0.89 -13.95
N ILE A 38 -7.79 0.28 -13.34
CA ILE A 38 -7.97 1.58 -14.00
C ILE A 38 -6.65 2.05 -14.62
N ASN A 39 -5.52 1.62 -14.08
CA ASN A 39 -4.19 2.02 -14.56
C ASN A 39 -3.80 1.25 -15.82
N ARG A 40 -3.21 1.96 -16.80
CA ARG A 40 -2.75 1.36 -18.06
C ARG A 40 -1.66 0.32 -17.86
N TYR A 41 -0.79 0.56 -16.89
CA TYR A 41 0.33 -0.32 -16.57
C TYR A 41 0.35 -0.61 -15.07
N GLY A 42 0.67 -1.83 -14.71
CA GLY A 42 0.91 -2.26 -13.35
C GLY A 42 2.34 -2.74 -13.16
N LEU A 43 2.93 -2.44 -12.01
CA LEU A 43 4.21 -2.96 -11.59
C LEU A 43 4.02 -3.73 -10.29
N PHE A 44 4.37 -5.02 -10.30
CA PHE A 44 4.35 -5.86 -9.11
C PHE A 44 5.78 -6.10 -8.64
N LEU A 45 6.04 -5.71 -7.39
CA LEU A 45 7.29 -6.04 -6.72
C LEU A 45 7.04 -7.24 -5.80
N ARG A 46 7.76 -8.31 -6.02
CA ARG A 46 7.67 -9.53 -5.21
C ARG A 46 9.04 -9.81 -4.59
N SER A 47 9.06 -10.03 -3.28
CA SER A 47 10.23 -10.56 -2.58
C SER A 47 10.26 -12.08 -2.64
N ASP A 48 11.44 -12.67 -2.73
CA ASP A 48 11.64 -14.12 -2.57
C ASP A 48 11.44 -14.55 -1.11
N LEU A 49 11.60 -13.61 -0.18
CA LEU A 49 11.36 -13.83 1.24
C LEU A 49 9.91 -13.48 1.59
N VAL A 50 9.13 -14.47 2.01
CA VAL A 50 7.78 -14.31 2.51
C VAL A 50 7.76 -14.54 4.02
N LEU A 51 7.48 -13.49 4.78
CA LEU A 51 7.34 -13.59 6.22
C LEU A 51 6.03 -14.31 6.58
N LYS A 52 6.14 -15.51 7.17
CA LYS A 52 4.97 -16.25 7.67
C LYS A 52 4.62 -15.78 9.08
N LEU A 53 3.51 -15.08 9.23
CA LEU A 53 3.00 -14.63 10.52
C LEU A 53 2.18 -15.73 11.20
N LYS A 54 2.47 -16.02 12.48
CA LYS A 54 1.70 -16.98 13.27
C LYS A 54 0.39 -16.36 13.75
N LYS A 55 -0.73 -17.07 13.61
CA LYS A 55 -2.01 -16.64 14.15
C LYS A 55 -2.12 -17.03 15.62
N ASN A 56 -2.18 -16.06 16.52
CA ASN A 56 -2.29 -16.27 17.96
C ASN A 56 -3.46 -15.47 18.55
N TYR A 57 -4.68 -15.89 18.25
CA TYR A 57 -5.91 -15.23 18.69
C TYR A 57 -6.27 -15.46 20.16
N LYS A 58 -5.54 -16.35 20.87
CA LYS A 58 -5.79 -16.67 22.29
C LYS A 58 -5.35 -15.52 23.22
N LYS A 59 -4.38 -14.73 22.84
CA LYS A 59 -4.00 -13.53 23.59
C LYS A 59 -5.14 -12.52 23.52
N LYS A 60 -5.93 -12.44 24.59
CA LYS A 60 -6.96 -11.40 24.75
C LYS A 60 -6.31 -10.04 24.73
N ILE A 61 -6.57 -9.29 23.69
CA ILE A 61 -6.05 -7.92 23.58
C ILE A 61 -7.07 -7.01 24.26
N GLY A 62 -6.62 -6.11 25.15
CA GLY A 62 -7.44 -5.09 25.81
C GLY A 62 -8.07 -4.05 24.86
N VAL A 63 -8.02 -4.29 23.55
CA VAL A 63 -8.48 -3.39 22.48
C VAL A 63 -9.94 -3.62 22.04
N LYS A 64 -10.70 -4.50 22.73
CA LYS A 64 -12.09 -4.85 22.33
C LYS A 64 -12.99 -3.62 22.06
N PRO A 65 -13.02 -2.57 22.92
CA PRO A 65 -13.89 -1.40 22.66
C PRO A 65 -13.49 -0.65 21.39
N LEU A 66 -12.17 -0.45 21.17
CA LEU A 66 -11.64 0.21 19.99
C LEU A 66 -11.94 -0.59 18.72
N VAL A 67 -11.69 -1.90 18.75
CA VAL A 67 -11.99 -2.80 17.64
C VAL A 67 -13.48 -2.74 17.29
N LYS A 68 -14.39 -2.78 18.29
CA LYS A 68 -15.82 -2.68 18.07
C LYS A 68 -16.21 -1.35 17.41
N ARG A 69 -15.62 -0.23 17.85
CA ARG A 69 -15.86 1.10 17.28
C ARG A 69 -15.40 1.16 15.82
N LEU A 70 -14.17 0.78 15.52
CA LEU A 70 -13.58 0.84 14.18
C LEU A 70 -14.31 -0.07 13.19
N THR A 71 -14.66 -1.29 13.60
CA THR A 71 -15.27 -2.28 12.71
C THR A 71 -16.76 -2.05 12.46
N LYS A 72 -17.41 -1.12 13.16
CA LYS A 72 -18.79 -0.67 12.90
C LYS A 72 -18.90 0.39 11.80
N SER A 73 -17.79 1.04 11.45
CA SER A 73 -17.81 2.08 10.41
C SER A 73 -18.23 1.50 9.06
N LYS A 74 -19.07 2.23 8.31
CA LYS A 74 -19.41 1.90 6.91
C LYS A 74 -18.20 1.89 5.97
N SER A 75 -17.16 2.65 6.31
CA SER A 75 -15.90 2.70 5.56
C SER A 75 -14.90 1.61 5.95
N PHE A 76 -15.23 0.79 6.96
CA PHE A 76 -14.35 -0.30 7.41
C PHE A 76 -14.03 -1.28 6.26
N CYS A 77 -12.76 -1.59 6.07
CA CYS A 77 -12.28 -2.60 5.11
C CYS A 77 -11.62 -3.77 5.84
N SER A 78 -10.56 -3.50 6.59
CA SER A 78 -9.82 -4.53 7.33
C SER A 78 -9.13 -3.95 8.56
N LEU A 79 -8.85 -4.80 9.53
CA LEU A 79 -8.06 -4.48 10.71
C LEU A 79 -7.23 -5.70 11.08
N ILE A 80 -5.93 -5.52 11.20
CA ILE A 80 -5.00 -6.52 11.71
C ILE A 80 -4.27 -5.90 12.90
N VAL A 81 -4.19 -6.65 13.99
CA VAL A 81 -3.37 -6.30 15.16
C VAL A 81 -2.33 -7.39 15.31
N GLY A 82 -1.06 -6.97 15.31
CA GLY A 82 0.07 -7.87 15.42
C GLY A 82 1.00 -7.53 16.58
N ASN A 83 1.80 -8.49 16.99
CA ASN A 83 2.91 -8.33 17.92
C ASN A 83 4.08 -9.18 17.46
N GLY A 84 5.18 -8.54 17.02
CA GLY A 84 6.31 -9.22 16.41
C GLY A 84 5.85 -10.05 15.21
N GLN A 85 6.07 -11.36 15.27
CA GLN A 85 5.71 -12.29 14.19
C GLN A 85 4.32 -12.92 14.36
N SER A 86 3.48 -12.39 15.25
CA SER A 86 2.17 -12.97 15.56
C SER A 86 1.03 -12.02 15.18
N ILE A 87 -0.01 -12.57 14.55
CA ILE A 87 -1.31 -11.90 14.37
C ILE A 87 -2.19 -12.24 15.57
N LEU A 88 -2.57 -11.21 16.31
CA LEU A 88 -3.38 -11.33 17.53
C LEU A 88 -4.87 -11.12 17.26
N PHE A 89 -5.18 -10.35 16.23
CA PHE A 89 -6.55 -10.09 15.78
C PHE A 89 -6.55 -9.80 14.28
N GLU A 90 -7.57 -10.29 13.60
CA GLU A 90 -7.75 -10.09 12.16
C GLU A 90 -9.25 -10.04 11.86
N LYS A 91 -9.68 -8.99 11.15
CA LYS A 91 -11.08 -8.85 10.73
C LYS A 91 -11.16 -8.12 9.41
N TYR A 92 -12.03 -8.58 8.56
CA TYR A 92 -12.36 -8.00 7.25
C TYR A 92 -13.84 -7.61 7.19
N ALA A 93 -14.16 -6.61 6.38
CA ALA A 93 -15.54 -6.31 6.02
C ALA A 93 -16.13 -7.47 5.20
N LYS A 94 -17.46 -7.60 5.18
CA LYS A 94 -18.15 -8.68 4.43
C LYS A 94 -17.79 -8.71 2.95
N ASP A 95 -17.51 -7.55 2.37
CA ASP A 95 -17.19 -7.33 0.96
C ASP A 95 -15.68 -7.15 0.73
N PHE A 96 -14.81 -7.61 1.65
CA PHE A 96 -13.36 -7.50 1.55
C PHE A 96 -12.66 -8.75 2.07
N SER A 97 -11.53 -9.12 1.48
CA SER A 97 -10.74 -10.28 1.88
C SER A 97 -9.25 -9.96 2.01
N TYR A 98 -8.50 -10.86 2.64
CA TYR A 98 -7.05 -10.72 2.81
C TYR A 98 -6.26 -10.69 1.49
N SER A 99 -6.81 -11.27 0.43
CA SER A 99 -6.19 -11.33 -0.90
C SER A 99 -6.58 -10.17 -1.81
N GLN A 100 -7.53 -9.33 -1.39
CA GLN A 100 -7.99 -8.23 -2.21
C GLN A 100 -7.07 -7.02 -2.08
N PRO A 101 -6.59 -6.43 -3.19
CA PRO A 101 -5.79 -5.23 -3.16
C PRO A 101 -6.59 -4.02 -2.65
N GLN A 102 -5.90 -3.11 -2.02
CA GLN A 102 -6.45 -1.86 -1.50
C GLN A 102 -5.45 -0.74 -1.71
N THR A 103 -5.91 0.38 -2.26
CA THR A 103 -5.10 1.58 -2.36
C THR A 103 -4.84 2.16 -0.97
N ILE A 104 -3.58 2.37 -0.64
CA ILE A 104 -3.14 2.88 0.67
C ILE A 104 -2.80 4.36 0.67
N MET A 105 -2.92 5.03 -0.46
CA MET A 105 -2.68 6.47 -0.61
C MET A 105 -1.33 6.90 -0.03
N SER A 106 -1.32 7.94 0.80
CA SER A 106 -0.09 8.51 1.39
C SER A 106 0.66 7.58 2.36
N ILE A 107 0.07 6.48 2.81
CA ILE A 107 0.80 5.44 3.56
C ILE A 107 1.98 4.91 2.72
N THR A 108 1.88 4.96 1.39
CA THR A 108 2.98 4.64 0.48
C THR A 108 4.28 5.42 0.79
N LYS A 109 4.18 6.64 1.34
CA LYS A 109 5.36 7.44 1.73
C LYS A 109 6.19 6.79 2.84
N MET A 110 5.58 5.96 3.68
CA MET A 110 6.31 5.18 4.70
C MET A 110 7.28 4.20 4.03
N PHE A 111 6.88 3.58 2.92
CA PHE A 111 7.76 2.70 2.15
C PHE A 111 8.91 3.48 1.50
N ALA A 112 8.67 4.72 1.03
CA ALA A 112 9.74 5.58 0.53
C ALA A 112 10.79 5.85 1.63
N ASN A 113 10.37 6.15 2.87
CA ASN A 113 11.28 6.30 4.00
C ASN A 113 12.10 5.04 4.29
N LEU A 114 11.47 3.86 4.23
CA LEU A 114 12.19 2.60 4.40
C LEU A 114 13.24 2.39 3.31
N PHE A 115 12.93 2.71 2.04
CA PHE A 115 13.88 2.65 0.94
C PHE A 115 15.05 3.62 1.13
N VAL A 116 14.78 4.86 1.56
CA VAL A 116 15.83 5.83 1.89
C VAL A 116 16.73 5.29 3.01
N GLY A 117 16.16 4.71 4.06
CA GLY A 117 16.90 4.08 5.15
C GLY A 117 17.83 2.95 4.65
N GLU A 118 17.34 2.11 3.75
CA GLU A 118 18.14 1.03 3.16
C GLU A 118 19.28 1.57 2.27
N LEU A 119 19.02 2.62 1.49
CA LEU A 119 20.04 3.28 0.67
C LEU A 119 21.13 3.93 1.54
N LEU A 120 20.75 4.53 2.67
CA LEU A 120 21.69 5.10 3.66
C LEU A 120 22.57 4.00 4.28
N LYS A 121 21.94 2.91 4.75
CA LYS A 121 22.64 1.76 5.32
C LYS A 121 23.66 1.19 4.35
N ASN A 122 23.32 1.10 3.07
CA ASN A 122 24.20 0.58 2.02
C ASN A 122 25.14 1.66 1.43
N LYS A 123 25.25 2.84 2.06
CA LYS A 123 26.10 3.96 1.62
C LYS A 123 25.86 4.41 0.16
N LYS A 124 24.66 4.17 -0.36
CA LYS A 124 24.27 4.60 -1.72
C LYS A 124 23.88 6.06 -1.79
N ILE A 125 23.44 6.64 -0.67
CA ILE A 125 23.13 8.05 -0.54
C ILE A 125 23.78 8.62 0.72
N ASN A 126 24.00 9.96 0.70
CA ASN A 126 24.52 10.74 1.81
C ASN A 126 23.60 11.96 2.01
N LEU A 127 23.04 12.11 3.21
CA LEU A 127 22.09 13.17 3.55
C LEU A 127 22.70 14.59 3.47
N ASN A 128 24.04 14.70 3.50
CA ASN A 128 24.74 15.98 3.35
C ASN A 128 24.95 16.42 1.89
N LYS A 129 24.49 15.60 0.93
CA LYS A 129 24.51 15.93 -0.49
C LYS A 129 23.13 16.40 -0.95
N ASN A 130 23.11 17.41 -1.81
CA ASN A 130 21.87 17.89 -2.40
C ASN A 130 21.26 16.83 -3.33
N VAL A 131 19.93 16.88 -3.50
CA VAL A 131 19.20 15.96 -4.39
C VAL A 131 19.73 16.05 -5.83
N SER A 132 20.11 17.22 -6.27
CA SER A 132 20.70 17.46 -7.60
C SER A 132 22.05 16.73 -7.83
N TYR A 133 22.76 16.38 -6.79
CA TYR A 133 23.94 15.52 -6.89
C TYR A 133 23.59 14.11 -7.40
N TYR A 134 22.43 13.59 -7.01
CA TYR A 134 21.96 12.27 -7.42
C TYR A 134 21.09 12.30 -8.67
N ILE A 135 20.38 13.42 -8.90
CA ILE A 135 19.48 13.64 -10.03
C ILE A 135 19.84 14.99 -10.69
N PRO A 136 20.92 15.05 -11.48
CA PRO A 136 21.40 16.30 -12.07
C PRO A 136 20.34 17.04 -12.91
N LYS A 137 19.44 16.31 -13.58
CA LYS A 137 18.36 16.87 -14.40
C LYS A 137 17.31 17.68 -13.61
N ILE A 138 17.27 17.55 -12.29
CA ILE A 138 16.28 18.28 -11.46
C ILE A 138 16.53 19.81 -11.45
N TYR A 139 17.76 20.25 -11.76
CA TYR A 139 18.06 21.67 -11.89
C TYR A 139 17.24 22.39 -12.96
N PHE A 140 16.75 21.69 -13.97
CA PHE A 140 15.99 22.28 -15.07
C PHE A 140 14.51 22.51 -14.77
N TYR A 141 13.98 22.00 -13.66
CA TYR A 141 12.57 22.09 -13.30
C TYR A 141 12.26 23.00 -12.11
N SER A 142 13.28 23.63 -11.52
CA SER A 142 13.10 24.51 -10.34
C SER A 142 12.91 25.99 -10.68
N VAL A 143 12.68 26.33 -11.96
CA VAL A 143 12.46 27.72 -12.41
C VAL A 143 11.20 27.76 -13.29
N ILE A 144 10.04 27.54 -12.69
CA ILE A 144 8.74 28.01 -13.20
C ILE A 144 7.90 28.41 -12.00
#